data_f80df1b81065d9af7650f8aae6304dd1
#
_entry.id   f80df1b81065d9af7650f8aae6304dd1
#
_cell.length_a   1.000
_cell.length_b   1.000
_cell.length_c   1.000
_cell.angle_alpha   90.00
_cell.angle_beta   90.00
_cell.angle_gamma   90.00
#
_symmetry.space_group_name_H-M   'P 1'
#
loop_
_entity.id
_entity.type
_entity.pdbx_description
1 polymer ?
#
loop_
_entity_poly.entity_id
_entity_poly.type
_entity_poly.pdbx_seq_one_letter_code
_entity_poly.pdbx_strand_id
1 'polypeptide(L)'
;DTVSAAEIADRVSLSVNACWRRIKRLQAEVIEKQVAILDPVKFGIGLTVFVSVRTNQHNEAWLNQFSTGVSKIPEVVEFYRLSGETDYLLKVLTQDIADYDRVYKQIIKAAALSDVSSSFAMERIKSTTSLPI
;
A
#
# COMPACT_ATOMS: atom_id res chain seq x y z
N ASP A 1 -7.28 2.99 -18.02
CA ASP A 1 -8.41 2.83 -18.94
C ASP A 1 -8.86 1.39 -19.00
N THR A 2 -10.17 1.22 -18.96
CA THR A 2 -10.77 -0.10 -19.03
C THR A 2 -11.01 -0.46 -20.50
N VAL A 3 -10.41 -1.56 -20.93
CA VAL A 3 -10.64 -2.09 -22.28
C VAL A 3 -11.87 -2.98 -22.25
N SER A 4 -12.76 -2.85 -23.22
CA SER A 4 -13.96 -3.67 -23.29
C SER A 4 -13.63 -5.13 -23.63
N ALA A 5 -14.53 -6.07 -23.28
CA ALA A 5 -14.37 -7.48 -23.60
C ALA A 5 -14.29 -7.68 -25.13
N ALA A 6 -15.04 -6.89 -25.92
CA ALA A 6 -15.01 -6.95 -27.37
C ALA A 6 -13.64 -6.55 -27.94
N GLU A 7 -13.04 -5.48 -27.41
CA GLU A 7 -11.71 -5.03 -27.82
C GLU A 7 -10.62 -6.05 -27.47
N ILE A 8 -10.69 -6.65 -26.27
CA ILE A 8 -9.76 -7.70 -25.88
C ILE A 8 -9.92 -8.93 -26.76
N ALA A 9 -11.17 -9.33 -27.04
CA ALA A 9 -11.47 -10.48 -27.90
C ALA A 9 -10.86 -10.31 -29.29
N ASP A 10 -10.97 -9.12 -29.87
CA ASP A 10 -10.37 -8.81 -31.16
C ASP A 10 -8.85 -8.94 -31.14
N ARG A 11 -8.21 -8.39 -30.12
CA ARG A 11 -6.74 -8.43 -29.96
C ARG A 11 -6.18 -9.81 -29.76
N VAL A 12 -6.92 -10.72 -29.11
CA VAL A 12 -6.47 -12.09 -28.81
C VAL A 12 -7.11 -13.15 -29.68
N SER A 13 -7.85 -12.76 -30.71
CA SER A 13 -8.51 -13.66 -31.68
C SER A 13 -9.47 -14.65 -31.01
N LEU A 14 -10.26 -14.20 -30.05
CA LEU A 14 -11.30 -14.96 -29.37
C LEU A 14 -12.68 -14.39 -29.69
N SER A 15 -13.72 -15.21 -29.55
CA SER A 15 -15.09 -14.70 -29.58
C SER A 15 -15.34 -13.83 -28.33
N VAL A 16 -16.30 -12.88 -28.44
CA VAL A 16 -16.66 -12.01 -27.31
C VAL A 16 -17.12 -12.83 -26.10
N ASN A 17 -17.93 -13.88 -26.34
CA ASN A 17 -18.42 -14.73 -25.25
C ASN A 17 -17.29 -15.53 -24.58
N ALA A 18 -16.34 -16.06 -25.35
CA ALA A 18 -15.19 -16.76 -24.80
C ALA A 18 -14.30 -15.82 -23.97
N CYS A 19 -14.06 -14.63 -24.50
CA CYS A 19 -13.28 -13.60 -23.80
C CYS A 19 -13.95 -13.18 -22.50
N TRP A 20 -15.26 -12.95 -22.52
CA TRP A 20 -16.05 -12.58 -21.34
C TRP A 20 -15.98 -13.64 -20.24
N ARG A 21 -16.10 -14.93 -20.61
CA ARG A 21 -15.98 -16.03 -19.63
C ARG A 21 -14.59 -16.09 -19.01
N ARG A 22 -13.53 -15.87 -19.79
CA ARG A 22 -12.15 -15.87 -19.29
C ARG A 22 -11.90 -14.70 -18.37
N ILE A 23 -12.42 -13.51 -18.69
CA ILE A 23 -12.31 -12.34 -17.81
C ILE A 23 -12.98 -12.61 -16.48
N LYS A 24 -14.21 -13.15 -16.47
CA LYS A 24 -14.92 -13.49 -15.23
C LYS A 24 -14.17 -14.51 -14.39
N ARG A 25 -13.57 -15.51 -15.04
CA ARG A 25 -12.77 -16.52 -14.36
C ARG A 25 -11.52 -15.93 -13.71
N LEU A 26 -10.82 -15.03 -14.40
CA LEU A 26 -9.68 -14.33 -13.84
C LEU A 26 -10.07 -13.44 -12.64
N GLN A 27 -11.20 -12.75 -12.73
CA GLN A 27 -11.71 -11.94 -11.63
C GLN A 27 -12.02 -12.79 -10.39
N ALA A 28 -12.54 -14.00 -10.58
CA ALA A 28 -12.89 -14.90 -9.49
C ALA A 28 -11.66 -15.58 -8.86
N GLU A 29 -10.67 -15.94 -9.68
CA GLU A 29 -9.58 -16.84 -9.26
C GLU A 29 -8.24 -16.12 -9.05
N VAL A 30 -7.97 -15.05 -9.77
CA VAL A 30 -6.63 -14.45 -9.87
C VAL A 30 -6.60 -12.98 -9.53
N ILE A 31 -7.60 -12.21 -9.95
CA ILE A 31 -7.63 -10.76 -9.74
C ILE A 31 -8.16 -10.48 -8.34
N GLU A 32 -7.30 -9.93 -7.48
CA GLU A 32 -7.68 -9.54 -6.13
C GLU A 32 -8.72 -8.41 -6.15
N LYS A 33 -8.44 -7.38 -6.95
CA LYS A 33 -9.35 -6.23 -7.11
C LYS A 33 -8.99 -5.42 -8.35
N GLN A 34 -9.92 -4.59 -8.77
CA GLN A 34 -9.71 -3.60 -9.84
C GLN A 34 -9.93 -2.22 -9.27
N VAL A 35 -8.95 -1.34 -9.42
CA VAL A 35 -9.01 0.03 -8.91
C VAL A 35 -8.39 0.98 -9.93
N ALA A 36 -8.86 2.23 -9.94
CA ALA A 36 -8.16 3.30 -10.62
C ALA A 36 -6.97 3.73 -9.76
N ILE A 37 -5.81 3.91 -10.38
CA ILE A 37 -4.62 4.40 -9.69
C ILE A 37 -4.59 5.91 -9.84
N LEU A 38 -4.69 6.61 -8.70
CA LEU A 38 -4.68 8.06 -8.67
C LEU A 38 -3.25 8.58 -8.50
N ASP A 39 -2.98 9.74 -9.10
CA ASP A 39 -1.70 10.43 -8.91
C ASP A 39 -1.76 11.25 -7.61
N PRO A 40 -1.02 10.87 -6.57
CA PRO A 40 -1.11 11.55 -5.28
C PRO A 40 -0.68 13.02 -5.33
N VAL A 41 0.22 13.39 -6.24
CA VAL A 41 0.66 14.77 -6.40
C VAL A 41 -0.51 15.69 -6.78
N LYS A 42 -1.42 15.19 -7.61
CA LYS A 42 -2.62 15.95 -8.04
C LYS A 42 -3.60 16.21 -6.89
N PHE A 43 -3.48 15.47 -5.81
CA PHE A 43 -4.29 15.65 -4.59
C PHE A 43 -3.50 16.33 -3.47
N GLY A 44 -2.32 16.87 -3.77
CA GLY A 44 -1.49 17.57 -2.81
C GLY A 44 -0.80 16.67 -1.77
N ILE A 45 -0.74 15.36 -1.99
CA ILE A 45 -0.12 14.40 -1.08
C ILE A 45 1.12 13.76 -1.72
N GLY A 46 2.07 14.61 -2.11
CA GLY A 46 3.26 14.19 -2.86
C GLY A 46 4.45 13.75 -2.02
N LEU A 47 4.38 13.81 -0.69
CA LEU A 47 5.48 13.37 0.18
C LEU A 47 5.28 11.93 0.61
N THR A 48 6.19 11.05 0.20
CA THR A 48 6.22 9.65 0.63
C THR A 48 7.26 9.48 1.73
N VAL A 49 6.86 8.86 2.83
CA VAL A 49 7.73 8.59 3.97
C VAL A 49 7.72 7.10 4.27
N PHE A 50 8.91 6.52 4.43
CA PHE A 50 9.06 5.14 4.90
C PHE A 50 9.44 5.17 6.38
N VAL A 51 8.63 4.55 7.21
CA VAL A 51 8.80 4.55 8.66
C VAL A 51 9.22 3.15 9.10
N SER A 52 10.41 3.06 9.67
CA SER A 52 10.94 1.83 10.24
C SER A 52 10.68 1.84 11.75
N VAL A 53 10.05 0.80 12.25
CA VAL A 53 9.65 0.69 13.66
C VAL A 53 10.33 -0.52 14.28
N ARG A 54 10.91 -0.32 15.46
CA ARG A 54 11.46 -1.39 16.31
C ARG A 54 10.71 -1.43 17.63
N THR A 55 10.50 -2.62 18.14
CA THR A 55 9.87 -2.83 19.44
C THR A 55 10.59 -3.93 20.20
N ASN A 56 10.59 -3.84 21.52
CA ASN A 56 11.02 -4.94 22.40
C ASN A 56 9.82 -5.77 22.89
N GLN A 57 8.63 -5.46 22.42
CA GLN A 57 7.37 -6.14 22.76
C GLN A 57 6.97 -7.09 21.62
N HIS A 58 7.20 -8.39 21.81
CA HIS A 58 6.92 -9.41 20.79
C HIS A 58 5.78 -10.34 21.22
N ASN A 59 4.64 -9.76 21.62
CA ASN A 59 3.47 -10.52 22.04
C ASN A 59 2.24 -10.11 21.22
N GLU A 60 1.22 -10.98 21.20
CA GLU A 60 0.01 -10.76 20.41
C GLU A 60 -0.78 -9.52 20.86
N ALA A 61 -0.86 -9.26 22.14
CA ALA A 61 -1.59 -8.11 22.67
C ALA A 61 -1.00 -6.80 22.16
N TRP A 62 0.33 -6.69 22.20
CA TRP A 62 1.02 -5.52 21.68
C TRP A 62 0.83 -5.38 20.16
N LEU A 63 1.00 -6.49 19.41
CA LEU A 63 0.83 -6.48 17.95
C LEU A 63 -0.59 -6.09 17.57
N ASN A 64 -1.60 -6.61 18.23
CA ASN A 64 -2.99 -6.26 17.95
C ASN A 64 -3.28 -4.79 18.24
N GLN A 65 -2.77 -4.27 19.33
CA GLN A 65 -2.90 -2.85 19.66
C GLN A 65 -2.24 -1.97 18.62
N PHE A 66 -1.01 -2.28 18.24
CA PHE A 66 -0.23 -1.51 17.28
C PHE A 66 -0.87 -1.56 15.88
N SER A 67 -1.16 -2.76 15.38
CA SER A 67 -1.74 -2.92 14.04
C SER A 67 -3.13 -2.30 13.95
N THR A 68 -3.97 -2.41 14.99
CA THR A 68 -5.28 -1.79 15.01
C THR A 68 -5.16 -0.26 14.99
N GLY A 69 -4.27 0.29 15.80
CA GLY A 69 -4.08 1.75 15.87
C GLY A 69 -3.52 2.34 14.58
N VAL A 70 -2.49 1.71 14.03
CA VAL A 70 -1.84 2.19 12.79
C VAL A 70 -2.75 2.01 11.58
N SER A 71 -3.49 0.91 11.49
CA SER A 71 -4.38 0.65 10.36
C SER A 71 -5.53 1.64 10.24
N LYS A 72 -5.85 2.37 11.30
CA LYS A 72 -6.87 3.42 11.29
C LYS A 72 -6.36 4.76 10.73
N ILE A 73 -5.05 4.91 10.53
CA ILE A 73 -4.45 6.13 10.01
C ILE A 73 -4.53 6.10 8.48
N PRO A 74 -5.34 6.98 7.84
CA PRO A 74 -5.53 6.93 6.39
C PRO A 74 -4.26 7.17 5.59
N GLU A 75 -3.33 7.97 6.11
CA GLU A 75 -2.07 8.29 5.47
C GLU A 75 -1.12 7.08 5.41
N VAL A 76 -1.31 6.07 6.27
CA VAL A 76 -0.56 4.81 6.21
C VAL A 76 -1.18 3.93 5.14
N VAL A 77 -0.53 3.84 3.99
CA VAL A 77 -1.05 3.12 2.82
C VAL A 77 -0.49 1.71 2.68
N GLU A 78 0.64 1.43 3.31
CA GLU A 78 1.21 0.08 3.40
C GLU A 78 1.80 -0.13 4.78
N PHE A 79 1.66 -1.34 5.29
CA PHE A 79 2.11 -1.69 6.64
C PHE A 79 2.54 -3.17 6.65
N TYR A 80 3.83 -3.40 6.92
CA TYR A 80 4.43 -4.74 6.88
C TYR A 80 5.08 -5.07 8.21
N ARG A 81 4.98 -6.34 8.61
CA ARG A 81 5.84 -6.91 9.63
C ARG A 81 7.01 -7.59 8.92
N LEU A 82 8.23 -7.32 9.37
CA LEU A 82 9.45 -7.79 8.75
C LEU A 82 10.19 -8.78 9.65
N SER A 83 10.99 -9.64 9.04
CA SER A 83 12.05 -10.37 9.72
C SER A 83 13.35 -9.55 9.60
N GLY A 84 14.16 -9.47 10.63
CA GLY A 84 15.40 -8.73 10.63
C GLY A 84 15.44 -7.64 11.69
N GLU A 85 16.28 -6.63 11.51
CA GLU A 85 16.48 -5.57 12.52
C GLU A 85 15.27 -4.65 12.66
N THR A 86 14.61 -4.32 11.56
CA THR A 86 13.37 -3.55 11.58
C THR A 86 12.21 -4.51 11.78
N ASP A 87 11.37 -4.24 12.78
CA ASP A 87 10.22 -5.11 13.06
C ASP A 87 9.03 -4.80 12.16
N TYR A 88 8.78 -3.52 11.88
CA TYR A 88 7.66 -3.07 11.05
C TYR A 88 8.10 -1.96 10.11
N LEU A 89 7.54 -1.98 8.90
CA LEU A 89 7.77 -0.95 7.89
C LEU A 89 6.43 -0.39 7.44
N LEU A 90 6.32 0.94 7.48
CA LEU A 90 5.15 1.66 7.03
C LEU A 90 5.49 2.53 5.84
N LYS A 91 4.57 2.61 4.88
CA LYS A 91 4.62 3.62 3.83
C LYS A 91 3.52 4.64 4.10
N VAL A 92 3.91 5.89 4.22
CA VAL A 92 3.02 6.99 4.60
C VAL A 92 3.01 8.02 3.49
N LEU A 93 1.82 8.47 3.09
CA LEU A 93 1.63 9.55 2.12
C LEU A 93 1.09 10.79 2.82
N THR A 94 1.80 11.91 2.68
CA THR A 94 1.45 13.17 3.34
C THR A 94 1.67 14.35 2.39
N GLN A 95 1.18 15.53 2.79
CA GLN A 95 1.31 16.74 2.00
C GLN A 95 2.73 17.32 2.05
N ASP A 96 3.28 17.39 3.27
CA ASP A 96 4.57 18.00 3.56
C ASP A 96 5.13 17.47 4.89
N ILE A 97 6.27 17.99 5.33
CA ILE A 97 6.92 17.55 6.57
C ILE A 97 6.04 17.85 7.79
N ALA A 98 5.37 18.99 7.82
CA ALA A 98 4.50 19.35 8.94
C ALA A 98 3.29 18.39 9.04
N ASP A 99 2.73 18.01 7.91
CA ASP A 99 1.65 17.02 7.85
C ASP A 99 2.16 15.64 8.30
N TYR A 100 3.37 15.26 7.91
CA TYR A 100 3.98 14.03 8.39
C TYR A 100 4.17 14.03 9.91
N ASP A 101 4.60 15.15 10.49
CA ASP A 101 4.76 15.23 11.96
C ASP A 101 3.45 14.94 12.68
N ARG A 102 2.34 15.40 12.16
CA ARG A 102 1.01 15.09 12.68
C ARG A 102 0.74 13.57 12.65
N VAL A 103 1.04 12.91 11.53
CA VAL A 103 0.89 11.45 11.38
C VAL A 103 1.85 10.71 12.30
N TYR A 104 3.10 11.17 12.38
CA TYR A 104 4.11 10.59 13.26
C TYR A 104 3.63 10.50 14.71
N LYS A 105 3.03 11.59 15.21
CA LYS A 105 2.47 11.62 16.56
C LYS A 105 1.35 10.59 16.75
N GLN A 106 0.57 10.34 15.74
CA GLN A 106 -0.45 9.29 15.79
C GLN A 106 0.17 7.89 15.82
N ILE A 107 1.23 7.67 15.06
CA ILE A 107 1.94 6.38 15.03
C ILE A 107 2.53 6.06 16.40
N ILE A 108 3.23 7.01 17.02
CA ILE A 108 3.89 6.77 18.31
C ILE A 108 2.89 6.62 19.47
N LYS A 109 1.66 7.08 19.32
CA LYS A 109 0.59 6.87 20.30
C LYS A 109 -0.06 5.50 20.20
N ALA A 110 0.13 4.79 19.09
CA ALA A 110 -0.53 3.52 18.86
C ALA A 110 -0.08 2.41 19.81
N ALA A 111 1.20 2.40 20.20
CA ALA A 111 1.75 1.45 21.17
C ALA A 111 3.14 1.90 21.63
N ALA A 112 3.68 1.20 22.65
CA ALA A 112 5.05 1.43 23.12
C ALA A 112 6.07 0.97 22.08
N LEU A 113 6.95 1.87 21.63
CA LEU A 113 7.96 1.63 20.61
C LEU A 113 9.36 1.86 21.18
N SER A 114 10.33 1.05 20.77
CA SER A 114 11.73 1.21 21.16
C SER A 114 12.43 2.25 20.30
N ASP A 115 12.15 2.26 18.99
CA ASP A 115 12.80 3.15 18.05
C ASP A 115 11.90 3.33 16.82
N VAL A 116 11.86 4.56 16.32
CA VAL A 116 11.13 4.93 15.10
C VAL A 116 12.04 5.78 14.24
N SER A 117 12.27 5.35 13.01
CA SER A 117 13.12 6.05 12.06
C SER A 117 12.30 6.38 10.81
N SER A 118 12.30 7.65 10.41
CA SER A 118 11.57 8.14 9.24
C SER A 118 12.54 8.49 8.12
N SER A 119 12.27 7.98 6.92
CA SER A 119 13.05 8.28 5.72
C SER A 119 12.14 8.86 4.66
N PHE A 120 12.46 10.06 4.18
CA PHE A 120 11.69 10.73 3.14
C PHE A 120 12.18 10.26 1.77
N ALA A 121 11.27 9.81 0.91
CA ALA A 121 11.63 9.45 -0.46
C ALA A 121 11.97 10.72 -1.25
N MET A 122 13.18 10.79 -1.76
CA MET A 122 13.64 11.93 -2.58
C MET A 122 13.08 11.84 -3.99
N GLU A 123 12.97 10.63 -4.52
CA GLU A 123 12.34 10.36 -5.82
C GLU A 123 11.86 8.91 -5.89
N ARG A 124 10.87 8.67 -6.71
CA ARG A 124 10.39 7.32 -7.01
C ARG A 124 10.98 6.88 -8.35
N ILE A 125 12.02 6.06 -8.32
CA ILE A 125 12.73 5.62 -9.52
C ILE A 125 11.88 4.61 -10.30
N LYS A 126 11.22 3.68 -9.60
CA LYS A 126 10.35 2.70 -10.24
C LYS A 126 9.21 2.32 -9.29
N SER A 127 8.01 2.31 -9.83
CA SER A 127 6.83 1.74 -9.17
C SER A 127 5.94 1.14 -10.25
N THR A 128 5.60 -0.13 -10.11
CA THR A 128 4.76 -0.83 -11.07
C THR A 128 3.78 -1.72 -10.33
N THR A 129 2.61 -1.92 -10.94
CA THR A 129 1.61 -2.88 -10.48
C THR A 129 1.75 -4.24 -11.16
N SER A 130 2.65 -4.35 -12.15
CA SER A 130 2.88 -5.60 -12.88
C SER A 130 3.66 -6.59 -12.03
N LEU A 131 3.16 -7.82 -11.93
CA LEU A 131 3.89 -8.91 -11.27
C LEU A 131 4.95 -9.49 -12.21
N PRO A 132 6.07 -10.01 -11.68
CA PRO A 132 7.14 -10.61 -12.48
C PRO A 132 6.82 -12.05 -12.89
N ILE A 133 5.76 -12.21 -13.66
CA ILE A 133 5.27 -13.52 -14.10
C ILE A 133 5.48 -13.74 -15.59
#